data_45fe869eaa569bfd61905e0c5356dcc1
#
_entry.id   45fe869eaa569bfd61905e0c5356dcc1
#
_cell.length_a   1.000
_cell.length_b   1.000
_cell.length_c   1.000
_cell.angle_alpha   90.00
_cell.angle_beta   90.00
_cell.angle_gamma   90.00
#
_symmetry.space_group_name_H-M   'P 1'
#
loop_
_entity.id
_entity.type
_entity.pdbx_description
1 polymer ?
#
loop_
_entity_poly.entity_id
_entity_poly.type
_entity_poly.pdbx_seq_one_letter_code
_entity_poly.pdbx_strand_id
1 'polypeptide(L)'
;SVDVANMIKPVLGKGRLLTIGATTPDEFANSFEKDTALMRRFARLDIEQTSVEDTKRIVQGLRKHYEDFHVVEYAEELLDKLVDLTDRYVKNKFFPDKALDIVDAAGAKAKLAGKGTVELNDVIKVLAKVSKVSVDMIDVEKKDGYRKLDAKMKETVYGQDEAIDKVVENILVAKAGLREKNKPIGSYLFVGPTGTGKTETARALSSSMDAKLIK
;
A
#
# COMPACT_ATOMS: atom_id res chain seq x y z
N SER A 1 3.01 36.45 -4.42
CA SER A 1 2.13 35.77 -5.42
C SER A 1 0.93 36.64 -5.88
N VAL A 2 0.47 37.57 -5.06
CA VAL A 2 -0.67 38.45 -5.39
C VAL A 2 -0.33 39.42 -6.55
N ASP A 3 0.92 39.82 -6.67
CA ASP A 3 1.34 40.80 -7.70
C ASP A 3 1.26 40.25 -9.12
N VAL A 4 1.64 39.00 -9.36
CA VAL A 4 1.65 38.37 -10.70
C VAL A 4 0.23 38.24 -11.25
N ALA A 5 -0.75 37.86 -10.41
CA ALA A 5 -2.15 37.75 -10.81
C ALA A 5 -2.70 39.11 -11.25
N ASN A 6 -2.38 40.18 -10.55
CA ASN A 6 -2.81 41.55 -10.89
C ASN A 6 -2.15 42.07 -12.17
N MET A 7 -0.92 41.68 -12.47
CA MET A 7 -0.24 42.05 -13.73
C MET A 7 -0.82 41.32 -14.95
N ILE A 8 -1.30 40.06 -14.77
CA ILE A 8 -1.83 39.25 -15.87
C ILE A 8 -3.29 39.62 -16.21
N LYS A 9 -4.10 40.05 -15.24
CA LYS A 9 -5.51 40.41 -15.44
C LYS A 9 -5.79 41.37 -16.62
N PRO A 10 -5.05 42.49 -16.81
CA PRO A 10 -5.28 43.39 -17.92
C PRO A 10 -4.95 42.77 -19.29
N VAL A 11 -3.98 41.91 -19.34
CA VAL A 11 -3.53 41.24 -20.58
C VAL A 11 -4.54 40.17 -21.00
N LEU A 12 -5.03 39.36 -20.06
CA LEU A 12 -6.12 38.40 -20.28
C LEU A 12 -7.41 39.09 -20.74
N GLY A 13 -7.69 40.29 -20.20
CA GLY A 13 -8.87 41.07 -20.57
C GLY A 13 -8.90 41.55 -22.01
N LYS A 14 -7.76 41.66 -22.67
CA LYS A 14 -7.65 42.13 -24.07
C LYS A 14 -7.73 40.99 -25.10
N GLY A 15 -7.90 39.75 -24.70
CA GLY A 15 -8.03 38.60 -25.60
C GLY A 15 -6.77 38.29 -26.47
N ARG A 16 -5.62 38.85 -26.09
CA ARG A 16 -4.38 38.72 -26.87
C ARG A 16 -3.47 37.57 -26.43
N LEU A 17 -3.83 36.92 -25.33
CA LEU A 17 -3.02 35.84 -24.75
C LEU A 17 -3.87 34.59 -24.60
N LEU A 18 -3.45 33.51 -25.27
CA LEU A 18 -3.95 32.17 -25.01
C LEU A 18 -3.23 31.64 -23.79
N THR A 19 -3.96 31.32 -22.73
CA THR A 19 -3.39 30.90 -21.46
C THR A 19 -4.01 29.59 -21.03
N ILE A 20 -3.16 28.61 -20.65
CA ILE A 20 -3.54 27.37 -19.98
C ILE A 20 -2.89 27.41 -18.60
N GLY A 21 -3.70 27.30 -17.56
CA GLY A 21 -3.23 27.21 -16.17
C GLY A 21 -3.54 25.84 -15.60
N ALA A 22 -2.66 25.36 -14.73
CA ALA A 22 -2.88 24.15 -13.94
C ALA A 22 -2.76 24.50 -12.45
N THR A 23 -3.65 23.94 -11.64
CA THR A 23 -3.70 24.15 -10.20
C THR A 23 -4.36 22.97 -9.52
N THR A 24 -4.24 22.88 -8.20
CA THR A 24 -4.96 21.88 -7.41
C THR A 24 -6.37 22.37 -7.05
N PRO A 25 -7.32 21.44 -6.72
CA PRO A 25 -8.65 21.83 -6.26
C PRO A 25 -8.62 22.77 -5.05
N ASP A 26 -7.74 22.54 -4.10
CA ASP A 26 -7.61 23.35 -2.89
C ASP A 26 -7.08 24.77 -3.20
N GLU A 27 -6.08 24.88 -4.06
CA GLU A 27 -5.53 26.16 -4.50
C GLU A 27 -6.56 26.93 -5.33
N PHE A 28 -7.30 26.23 -6.20
CA PHE A 28 -8.39 26.82 -6.97
C PHE A 28 -9.45 27.42 -6.05
N ALA A 29 -9.97 26.65 -5.08
CA ALA A 29 -10.97 27.12 -4.13
C ALA A 29 -10.46 28.27 -3.24
N ASN A 30 -9.22 28.20 -2.79
CA ASN A 30 -8.67 29.19 -1.87
C ASN A 30 -8.27 30.50 -2.53
N SER A 31 -7.86 30.49 -3.79
CA SER A 31 -7.27 31.64 -4.47
C SER A 31 -8.05 32.07 -5.71
N PHE A 32 -8.36 31.14 -6.61
CA PHE A 32 -8.89 31.45 -7.93
C PHE A 32 -10.39 31.69 -7.91
N GLU A 33 -11.16 30.89 -7.18
CA GLU A 33 -12.62 30.95 -7.10
C GLU A 33 -13.10 32.27 -6.47
N LYS A 34 -12.29 32.89 -5.62
CA LYS A 34 -12.57 34.20 -4.98
C LYS A 34 -12.39 35.37 -5.93
N ASP A 35 -11.73 35.16 -7.06
CA ASP A 35 -11.49 36.21 -8.05
C ASP A 35 -12.46 36.14 -9.24
N THR A 36 -13.60 36.79 -9.10
CA THR A 36 -14.65 36.79 -10.13
C THR A 36 -14.18 37.31 -11.49
N ALA A 37 -13.14 38.14 -11.54
CA ALA A 37 -12.59 38.65 -12.78
C ALA A 37 -11.78 37.60 -13.54
N LEU A 38 -11.09 36.74 -12.85
CA LEU A 38 -10.41 35.58 -13.44
C LEU A 38 -11.39 34.46 -13.81
N MET A 39 -12.34 34.17 -12.93
CA MET A 39 -13.36 33.11 -13.16
C MET A 39 -14.15 33.32 -14.47
N ARG A 40 -14.44 34.59 -14.84
CA ARG A 40 -15.16 34.88 -16.08
C ARG A 40 -14.33 34.74 -17.36
N ARG A 41 -13.02 34.50 -17.24
CA ARG A 41 -12.08 34.44 -18.36
C ARG A 41 -11.46 33.07 -18.59
N PHE A 42 -11.60 32.16 -17.62
CA PHE A 42 -11.12 30.79 -17.71
C PHE A 42 -12.28 29.82 -17.71
N ALA A 43 -12.23 28.84 -18.62
CA ALA A 43 -13.07 27.65 -18.55
C ALA A 43 -12.40 26.66 -17.59
N ARG A 44 -13.13 26.24 -16.56
CA ARG A 44 -12.66 25.19 -15.66
C ARG A 44 -12.79 23.82 -16.35
N LEU A 45 -11.68 23.09 -16.37
CA LEU A 45 -11.62 21.72 -16.85
C LEU A 45 -11.09 20.86 -15.67
N ASP A 46 -11.94 20.00 -15.15
CA ASP A 46 -11.55 19.09 -14.07
C ASP A 46 -10.83 17.89 -14.66
N ILE A 47 -9.63 17.60 -14.14
CA ILE A 47 -8.81 16.44 -14.51
C ILE A 47 -8.82 15.49 -13.33
N GLU A 48 -9.47 14.37 -13.53
CA GLU A 48 -9.57 13.31 -12.51
C GLU A 48 -8.31 12.43 -12.49
N GLN A 49 -8.11 11.73 -11.38
CA GLN A 49 -7.06 10.73 -11.30
C GLN A 49 -7.31 9.60 -12.31
N THR A 50 -6.25 8.97 -12.76
CA THR A 50 -6.36 7.82 -13.67
C THR A 50 -6.97 6.60 -12.98
N SER A 51 -7.67 5.77 -13.76
CA SER A 51 -8.13 4.48 -13.27
C SER A 51 -6.96 3.54 -12.94
N VAL A 52 -7.22 2.46 -12.19
CA VAL A 52 -6.22 1.42 -11.92
C VAL A 52 -5.68 0.84 -13.22
N GLU A 53 -6.57 0.53 -14.17
CA GLU A 53 -6.19 -0.07 -15.45
C GLU A 53 -5.37 0.90 -16.33
N ASP A 54 -5.74 2.16 -16.39
CA ASP A 54 -4.96 3.17 -17.11
C ASP A 54 -3.61 3.41 -16.43
N THR A 55 -3.58 3.37 -15.09
CA THR A 55 -2.33 3.49 -14.34
C THR A 55 -1.39 2.32 -14.64
N LYS A 56 -1.89 1.08 -14.74
CA LYS A 56 -1.09 -0.07 -15.18
C LYS A 56 -0.46 0.17 -16.54
N ARG A 57 -1.25 0.66 -17.51
CA ARG A 57 -0.73 1.00 -18.86
C ARG A 57 0.34 2.09 -18.81
N ILE A 58 0.15 3.13 -17.99
CA ILE A 58 1.13 4.22 -17.80
C ILE A 58 2.43 3.66 -17.22
N VAL A 59 2.34 2.86 -16.15
CA VAL A 59 3.50 2.26 -15.48
C VAL A 59 4.26 1.34 -16.43
N GLN A 60 3.55 0.50 -17.19
CA GLN A 60 4.16 -0.36 -18.23
C GLN A 60 4.86 0.47 -19.32
N GLY A 61 4.23 1.55 -19.77
CA GLY A 61 4.83 2.45 -20.77
C GLY A 61 6.11 3.15 -20.26
N LEU A 62 6.21 3.43 -18.98
CA LEU A 62 7.36 4.06 -18.34
C LEU A 62 8.40 3.06 -17.83
N ARG A 63 8.13 1.76 -17.89
CA ARG A 63 8.98 0.68 -17.39
C ARG A 63 10.42 0.86 -17.78
N LYS A 64 10.68 0.98 -19.08
CA LYS A 64 12.05 1.09 -19.62
C LYS A 64 12.79 2.32 -19.08
N HIS A 65 12.10 3.43 -18.89
CA HIS A 65 12.70 4.63 -18.32
C HIS A 65 13.22 4.40 -16.89
N TYR A 66 12.45 3.70 -16.03
CA TYR A 66 12.88 3.36 -14.67
C TYR A 66 13.96 2.26 -14.66
N GLU A 67 13.88 1.29 -15.58
CA GLU A 67 14.90 0.25 -15.74
C GLU A 67 16.26 0.86 -16.08
N ASP A 68 16.30 1.76 -17.05
CA ASP A 68 17.53 2.45 -17.47
C ASP A 68 18.08 3.36 -16.35
N PHE A 69 17.21 4.06 -15.62
CA PHE A 69 17.61 4.98 -14.55
C PHE A 69 18.18 4.26 -13.33
N HIS A 70 17.54 3.19 -12.89
CA HIS A 70 17.98 2.42 -11.72
C HIS A 70 18.95 1.29 -12.06
N VAL A 71 19.11 0.94 -13.34
CA VAL A 71 19.92 -0.20 -13.81
C VAL A 71 19.39 -1.52 -13.19
N VAL A 72 18.08 -1.73 -13.27
CA VAL A 72 17.35 -2.90 -12.78
C VAL A 72 16.26 -3.30 -13.77
N GLU A 73 15.77 -4.52 -13.67
CA GLU A 73 14.64 -5.00 -14.48
C GLU A 73 13.37 -5.13 -13.64
N TYR A 74 12.22 -4.84 -14.26
CA TYR A 74 10.90 -5.05 -13.68
C TYR A 74 10.13 -6.10 -14.51
N ALA A 75 9.62 -7.15 -13.86
CA ALA A 75 8.68 -8.04 -14.49
C ALA A 75 7.32 -7.34 -14.71
N GLU A 76 6.65 -7.63 -15.82
CA GLU A 76 5.36 -7.02 -16.17
C GLU A 76 4.29 -7.30 -15.09
N GLU A 77 4.19 -8.56 -14.65
CA GLU A 77 3.25 -8.97 -13.62
C GLU A 77 3.56 -8.32 -12.25
N LEU A 78 4.81 -7.97 -12.00
CA LEU A 78 5.19 -7.25 -10.80
C LEU A 78 4.66 -5.82 -10.80
N LEU A 79 4.74 -5.13 -11.94
CA LEU A 79 4.24 -3.77 -12.08
C LEU A 79 2.71 -3.72 -11.91
N ASP A 80 1.98 -4.67 -12.47
CA ASP A 80 0.54 -4.78 -12.31
C ASP A 80 0.15 -5.01 -10.84
N LYS A 81 0.82 -5.94 -10.17
CA LYS A 81 0.65 -6.19 -8.73
C LYS A 81 1.00 -4.96 -7.88
N LEU A 82 2.04 -4.22 -8.27
CA LEU A 82 2.45 -2.99 -7.58
C LEU A 82 1.32 -1.95 -7.62
N VAL A 83 0.67 -1.75 -8.77
CA VAL A 83 -0.44 -0.81 -8.90
C VAL A 83 -1.62 -1.25 -8.04
N ASP A 84 -2.00 -2.54 -8.07
CA ASP A 84 -3.10 -3.08 -7.26
C ASP A 84 -2.83 -2.94 -5.75
N LEU A 85 -1.61 -3.24 -5.31
CA LEU A 85 -1.20 -3.07 -3.92
C LEU A 85 -1.16 -1.58 -3.53
N THR A 86 -0.70 -0.71 -4.42
CA THR A 86 -0.69 0.74 -4.20
C THR A 86 -2.11 1.28 -4.03
N ASP A 87 -3.05 0.83 -4.87
CA ASP A 87 -4.45 1.22 -4.71
C ASP A 87 -5.02 0.78 -3.36
N ARG A 88 -4.70 -0.43 -2.94
CA ARG A 88 -5.21 -1.00 -1.68
C ARG A 88 -4.68 -0.28 -0.44
N TYR A 89 -3.38 0.06 -0.42
CA TYR A 89 -2.70 0.50 0.81
C TYR A 89 -2.36 1.99 0.87
N VAL A 90 -2.30 2.70 -0.26
CA VAL A 90 -1.98 4.14 -0.32
C VAL A 90 -3.25 4.92 -0.66
N LYS A 91 -3.93 5.46 0.37
CA LYS A 91 -5.22 6.16 0.22
C LYS A 91 -5.11 7.70 0.23
N ASN A 92 -3.99 8.23 0.65
CA ASN A 92 -3.75 9.67 0.81
C ASN A 92 -3.06 10.34 -0.39
N LYS A 93 -2.91 9.63 -1.50
CA LYS A 93 -2.33 10.11 -2.75
C LYS A 93 -3.15 9.63 -3.94
N PHE A 94 -3.02 10.30 -5.08
CA PHE A 94 -3.77 10.04 -6.30
C PHE A 94 -2.93 9.30 -7.35
N PHE A 95 -3.60 8.57 -8.22
CA PHE A 95 -3.01 7.99 -9.41
C PHE A 95 -2.83 9.05 -10.52
N PRO A 96 -1.80 8.90 -11.39
CA PRO A 96 -0.79 7.83 -11.44
C PRO A 96 0.37 8.02 -10.46
N ASP A 97 0.54 9.18 -9.86
CA ASP A 97 1.70 9.64 -9.10
C ASP A 97 2.08 8.67 -7.98
N LYS A 98 1.09 8.23 -7.18
CA LYS A 98 1.34 7.29 -6.08
C LYS A 98 1.94 5.96 -6.53
N ALA A 99 1.63 5.49 -7.76
CA ALA A 99 2.21 4.27 -8.30
C ALA A 99 3.63 4.50 -8.81
N LEU A 100 3.85 5.62 -9.48
CA LEU A 100 5.17 6.01 -9.99
C LEU A 100 6.18 6.21 -8.85
N ASP A 101 5.77 6.82 -7.74
CA ASP A 101 6.57 6.94 -6.51
C ASP A 101 7.02 5.56 -5.98
N ILE A 102 6.13 4.56 -6.02
CA ILE A 102 6.46 3.21 -5.54
C ILE A 102 7.39 2.48 -6.52
N VAL A 103 7.18 2.63 -7.83
CA VAL A 103 8.08 2.07 -8.87
C VAL A 103 9.48 2.62 -8.68
N ASP A 104 9.61 3.94 -8.60
CA ASP A 104 10.89 4.62 -8.41
C ASP A 104 11.61 4.16 -7.13
N ALA A 105 10.90 4.18 -6.00
CA ALA A 105 11.46 3.78 -4.72
C ALA A 105 11.83 2.29 -4.64
N ALA A 106 11.09 1.40 -5.33
CA ALA A 106 11.40 -0.03 -5.40
C ALA A 106 12.66 -0.29 -6.24
N GLY A 107 12.81 0.40 -7.38
CA GLY A 107 14.01 0.34 -8.22
C GLY A 107 15.25 0.87 -7.49
N ALA A 108 15.14 2.03 -6.86
CA ALA A 108 16.22 2.60 -6.05
C ALA A 108 16.67 1.63 -4.94
N LYS A 109 15.72 0.95 -4.29
CA LYS A 109 16.00 -0.02 -3.24
C LYS A 109 16.70 -1.27 -3.78
N ALA A 110 16.25 -1.82 -4.91
CA ALA A 110 16.88 -2.97 -5.55
C ALA A 110 18.31 -2.65 -5.95
N LYS A 111 18.54 -1.48 -6.57
CA LYS A 111 19.87 -0.97 -6.92
C LYS A 111 20.79 -0.86 -5.70
N LEU A 112 20.33 -0.29 -4.59
CA LEU A 112 21.11 -0.18 -3.35
C LEU A 112 21.43 -1.54 -2.74
N ALA A 113 20.58 -2.54 -2.96
CA ALA A 113 20.83 -3.91 -2.53
C ALA A 113 21.72 -4.72 -3.48
N GLY A 114 22.22 -4.11 -4.59
CA GLY A 114 23.04 -4.78 -5.58
C GLY A 114 22.28 -5.79 -6.44
N LYS A 115 20.95 -5.70 -6.50
CA LYS A 115 20.10 -6.60 -7.30
C LYS A 115 19.97 -6.06 -8.73
N GLY A 116 19.99 -6.97 -9.71
CA GLY A 116 19.67 -6.64 -11.09
C GLY A 116 18.18 -6.61 -11.41
N THR A 117 17.34 -7.12 -10.52
CA THR A 117 15.88 -7.21 -10.70
C THR A 117 15.14 -6.74 -9.47
N VAL A 118 13.98 -6.13 -9.67
CA VAL A 118 13.07 -5.73 -8.59
C VAL A 118 12.16 -6.91 -8.24
N GLU A 119 12.10 -7.26 -6.97
CA GLU A 119 11.26 -8.34 -6.45
C GLU A 119 10.02 -7.80 -5.75
N LEU A 120 8.96 -8.62 -5.62
CA LEU A 120 7.75 -8.28 -4.88
C LEU A 120 8.06 -7.85 -3.43
N ASN A 121 9.04 -8.48 -2.79
CA ASN A 121 9.45 -8.12 -1.43
C ASN A 121 10.03 -6.69 -1.33
N ASP A 122 10.67 -6.18 -2.39
CA ASP A 122 11.18 -4.80 -2.42
C ASP A 122 10.00 -3.82 -2.50
N VAL A 123 9.00 -4.12 -3.32
CA VAL A 123 7.75 -3.36 -3.43
C VAL A 123 6.99 -3.36 -2.10
N ILE A 124 6.80 -4.51 -1.47
CA ILE A 124 6.11 -4.65 -0.17
C ILE A 124 6.78 -3.80 0.91
N LYS A 125 8.11 -3.83 0.99
CA LYS A 125 8.86 -3.04 1.96
C LYS A 125 8.75 -1.53 1.74
N VAL A 126 8.68 -1.09 0.47
CA VAL A 126 8.44 0.33 0.13
C VAL A 126 7.02 0.71 0.51
N LEU A 127 6.03 -0.09 0.12
CA LEU A 127 4.63 0.14 0.47
C LEU A 127 4.41 0.21 1.98
N ALA A 128 5.02 -0.70 2.75
CA ALA A 128 4.95 -0.71 4.20
C ALA A 128 5.43 0.61 4.81
N LYS A 129 6.53 1.16 4.27
CA LYS A 129 7.07 2.45 4.71
C LYS A 129 6.15 3.63 4.35
N VAL A 130 5.61 3.64 3.13
CA VAL A 130 4.77 4.74 2.62
C VAL A 130 3.39 4.74 3.28
N SER A 131 2.76 3.56 3.38
CA SER A 131 1.41 3.41 3.96
C SER A 131 1.41 3.34 5.49
N LYS A 132 2.58 3.22 6.13
CA LYS A 132 2.74 2.99 7.58
C LYS A 132 2.05 1.70 8.07
N VAL A 133 1.89 0.72 7.19
CA VAL A 133 1.33 -0.61 7.46
C VAL A 133 2.48 -1.60 7.60
N SER A 134 2.32 -2.63 8.44
CA SER A 134 3.38 -3.65 8.59
C SER A 134 3.55 -4.49 7.32
N VAL A 135 4.77 -4.95 7.05
CA VAL A 135 5.10 -5.80 5.90
C VAL A 135 4.21 -7.05 5.85
N ASP A 136 3.98 -7.69 7.02
CA ASP A 136 3.15 -8.89 7.14
C ASP A 136 1.67 -8.68 6.74
N MET A 137 1.18 -7.45 6.78
CA MET A 137 -0.17 -7.12 6.33
C MET A 137 -0.30 -6.89 4.83
N ILE A 138 0.80 -6.54 4.16
CA ILE A 138 0.85 -6.32 2.72
C ILE A 138 1.18 -7.62 1.99
N ASP A 139 1.97 -8.48 2.62
CA ASP A 139 2.41 -9.75 2.05
C ASP A 139 1.23 -10.74 1.92
N VAL A 140 0.79 -10.93 0.69
CA VAL A 140 -0.38 -11.77 0.36
C VAL A 140 -0.10 -13.24 0.65
N GLU A 141 1.14 -13.70 0.44
CA GLU A 141 1.53 -15.10 0.70
C GLU A 141 1.47 -15.42 2.20
N LYS A 142 1.90 -14.48 3.04
CA LYS A 142 1.75 -14.62 4.50
C LYS A 142 0.30 -14.53 4.95
N LYS A 143 -0.54 -13.70 4.30
CA LYS A 143 -1.98 -13.65 4.59
C LYS A 143 -2.67 -15.00 4.30
N ASP A 144 -2.35 -15.62 3.19
CA ASP A 144 -2.90 -16.94 2.84
C ASP A 144 -2.37 -18.04 3.76
N GLY A 145 -1.13 -17.90 4.24
CA GLY A 145 -0.58 -18.76 5.31
C GLY A 145 -1.38 -18.67 6.61
N TYR A 146 -1.79 -17.45 7.01
CA TYR A 146 -2.63 -17.28 8.22
C TYR A 146 -4.07 -17.75 8.03
N ARG A 147 -4.64 -17.66 6.82
CA ARG A 147 -5.98 -18.21 6.50
C ARG A 147 -6.04 -19.73 6.55
N LYS A 148 -4.89 -20.41 6.33
CA LYS A 148 -4.76 -21.86 6.42
C LYS A 148 -4.22 -22.32 7.77
N LEU A 149 -4.04 -21.40 8.73
CA LEU A 149 -3.44 -21.66 10.02
C LEU A 149 -4.27 -22.68 10.82
N ASP A 150 -5.58 -22.58 10.78
CA ASP A 150 -6.53 -23.52 11.40
C ASP A 150 -6.37 -24.93 10.84
N ALA A 151 -6.39 -25.07 9.52
CA ALA A 151 -6.21 -26.35 8.85
C ALA A 151 -4.86 -26.98 9.22
N LYS A 152 -3.78 -26.21 9.15
CA LYS A 152 -2.43 -26.67 9.47
C LYS A 152 -2.27 -27.08 10.93
N MET A 153 -2.93 -26.41 11.87
CA MET A 153 -2.92 -26.79 13.27
C MET A 153 -3.76 -28.07 13.51
N LYS A 154 -4.92 -28.18 12.86
CA LYS A 154 -5.82 -29.35 12.96
C LYS A 154 -5.22 -30.63 12.37
N GLU A 155 -4.25 -30.52 11.43
CA GLU A 155 -3.46 -31.65 10.94
C GLU A 155 -2.56 -32.29 12.03
N THR A 156 -2.17 -31.48 13.04
CA THR A 156 -1.24 -31.94 14.09
C THR A 156 -1.95 -32.18 15.42
N VAL A 157 -3.00 -31.46 15.73
CA VAL A 157 -3.72 -31.51 17.00
C VAL A 157 -5.16 -31.94 16.77
N TYR A 158 -5.51 -33.10 17.24
CA TYR A 158 -6.84 -33.72 17.06
C TYR A 158 -7.75 -33.45 18.26
N GLY A 159 -9.04 -33.18 17.98
CA GLY A 159 -10.07 -33.08 19.01
C GLY A 159 -10.02 -31.79 19.84
N GLN A 160 -9.31 -30.76 19.36
CA GLN A 160 -9.22 -29.42 19.98
C GLN A 160 -9.65 -28.31 19.01
N ASP A 161 -10.56 -28.61 18.09
CA ASP A 161 -10.95 -27.70 17.00
C ASP A 161 -11.46 -26.37 17.52
N GLU A 162 -12.34 -26.35 18.53
CA GLU A 162 -12.90 -25.12 19.10
C GLU A 162 -11.80 -24.22 19.72
N ALA A 163 -10.82 -24.82 20.39
CA ALA A 163 -9.72 -24.06 20.98
C ALA A 163 -8.78 -23.51 19.90
N ILE A 164 -8.52 -24.27 18.83
CA ILE A 164 -7.75 -23.85 17.68
C ILE A 164 -8.45 -22.70 16.98
N ASP A 165 -9.73 -22.82 16.68
CA ASP A 165 -10.50 -21.80 15.98
C ASP A 165 -10.48 -20.47 16.73
N LYS A 166 -10.69 -20.46 18.05
CA LYS A 166 -10.60 -19.27 18.89
C LYS A 166 -9.22 -18.62 18.88
N VAL A 167 -8.15 -19.41 18.90
CA VAL A 167 -6.79 -18.89 18.86
C VAL A 167 -6.50 -18.29 17.50
N VAL A 168 -6.86 -18.97 16.41
CA VAL A 168 -6.66 -18.52 15.04
C VAL A 168 -7.45 -17.25 14.75
N GLU A 169 -8.72 -17.18 15.15
CA GLU A 169 -9.55 -15.99 15.00
C GLU A 169 -8.91 -14.76 15.66
N ASN A 170 -8.44 -14.89 16.89
CA ASN A 170 -7.77 -13.79 17.59
C ASN A 170 -6.45 -13.37 16.89
N ILE A 171 -5.71 -14.31 16.31
CA ILE A 171 -4.50 -14.02 15.55
C ILE A 171 -4.85 -13.27 14.27
N LEU A 172 -5.89 -13.69 13.55
CA LEU A 172 -6.36 -13.01 12.34
C LEU A 172 -6.81 -11.58 12.65
N VAL A 173 -7.56 -11.36 13.72
CA VAL A 173 -7.99 -10.03 14.19
C VAL A 173 -6.78 -9.14 14.53
N ALA A 174 -5.80 -9.69 15.25
CA ALA A 174 -4.58 -8.95 15.60
C ALA A 174 -3.74 -8.61 14.36
N LYS A 175 -3.62 -9.53 13.41
CA LYS A 175 -2.90 -9.33 12.14
C LYS A 175 -3.66 -8.44 11.17
N ALA A 176 -4.98 -8.35 11.27
CA ALA A 176 -5.77 -7.38 10.52
C ALA A 176 -5.59 -5.91 10.99
N GLY A 177 -4.78 -5.69 12.04
CA GLY A 177 -4.49 -4.34 12.56
C GLY A 177 -5.61 -3.76 13.41
N LEU A 178 -6.59 -4.56 13.80
CA LEU A 178 -7.71 -4.16 14.66
C LEU A 178 -7.33 -4.10 16.15
N ARG A 179 -6.06 -4.35 16.47
CA ARG A 179 -5.50 -4.23 17.83
C ARG A 179 -4.46 -3.13 17.94
N GLU A 180 -4.28 -2.61 19.14
CA GLU A 180 -3.25 -1.63 19.46
C GLU A 180 -1.84 -2.22 19.22
N LYS A 181 -0.98 -1.45 18.56
CA LYS A 181 0.37 -1.90 18.12
C LYS A 181 1.30 -2.35 19.23
N ASN A 182 1.06 -1.91 20.48
CA ASN A 182 1.93 -2.19 21.65
C ASN A 182 1.41 -3.34 22.52
N LYS A 183 0.34 -4.02 22.12
CA LYS A 183 -0.21 -5.16 22.86
C LYS A 183 0.22 -6.48 22.21
N PRO A 184 0.44 -7.55 23.00
CA PRO A 184 0.75 -8.88 22.46
C PRO A 184 -0.39 -9.37 21.57
N ILE A 185 -0.07 -10.22 20.59
CA ILE A 185 -1.06 -10.81 19.66
C ILE A 185 -2.19 -11.54 20.41
N GLY A 186 -1.86 -12.17 21.52
CA GLY A 186 -2.82 -12.81 22.40
C GLY A 186 -2.16 -13.33 23.67
N SER A 187 -2.95 -13.47 24.71
CA SER A 187 -2.58 -14.20 25.92
C SER A 187 -3.63 -15.27 26.12
N TYR A 188 -3.20 -16.52 26.13
CA TYR A 188 -4.09 -17.69 26.20
C TYR A 188 -3.74 -18.55 27.39
N LEU A 189 -4.74 -18.99 28.12
CA LEU A 189 -4.61 -19.97 29.18
C LEU A 189 -5.33 -21.26 28.78
N PHE A 190 -4.56 -22.30 28.49
CA PHE A 190 -5.11 -23.63 28.20
C PHE A 190 -5.34 -24.40 29.50
N VAL A 191 -6.60 -24.66 29.83
CA VAL A 191 -7.02 -25.39 31.04
C VAL A 191 -7.64 -26.72 30.63
N GLY A 192 -7.22 -27.83 31.28
CA GLY A 192 -7.75 -29.16 31.01
C GLY A 192 -6.93 -30.25 31.67
N PRO A 193 -7.39 -31.50 31.70
CA PRO A 193 -6.66 -32.65 32.27
C PRO A 193 -5.30 -32.87 31.60
N THR A 194 -4.45 -33.64 32.26
CA THR A 194 -3.14 -34.03 31.70
C THR A 194 -3.34 -34.89 30.44
N GLY A 195 -2.53 -34.70 29.41
CA GLY A 195 -2.59 -35.49 28.18
C GLY A 195 -3.60 -35.00 27.13
N THR A 196 -4.35 -33.89 27.35
CA THR A 196 -5.36 -33.39 26.42
C THR A 196 -4.82 -32.51 25.29
N GLY A 197 -3.53 -32.47 25.05
CA GLY A 197 -2.93 -31.73 23.91
C GLY A 197 -2.61 -30.26 24.16
N LYS A 198 -2.70 -29.73 25.39
CA LYS A 198 -2.44 -28.29 25.70
C LYS A 198 -1.07 -27.80 25.20
N THR A 199 -0.02 -28.55 25.51
CA THR A 199 1.35 -28.22 25.08
C THR A 199 1.53 -28.44 23.58
N GLU A 200 0.84 -29.42 23.01
CA GLU A 200 0.89 -29.70 21.58
C GLU A 200 0.21 -28.60 20.76
N THR A 201 -0.90 -28.07 21.23
CA THR A 201 -1.55 -26.88 20.62
C THR A 201 -0.60 -25.68 20.59
N ALA A 202 0.13 -25.41 21.69
CA ALA A 202 1.11 -24.31 21.71
C ALA A 202 2.29 -24.57 20.75
N ARG A 203 2.73 -25.84 20.64
CA ARG A 203 3.81 -26.24 19.73
C ARG A 203 3.37 -26.17 18.28
N ALA A 204 2.17 -26.64 17.95
CA ALA A 204 1.59 -26.55 16.62
C ALA A 204 1.42 -25.09 16.17
N LEU A 205 0.95 -24.21 17.07
CA LEU A 205 0.86 -22.79 16.81
C LEU A 205 2.21 -22.15 16.49
N SER A 206 3.23 -22.41 17.34
CA SER A 206 4.60 -21.93 17.16
C SER A 206 5.17 -22.36 15.82
N SER A 207 5.04 -23.65 15.48
CA SER A 207 5.50 -24.21 14.21
C SER A 207 4.76 -23.65 13.00
N SER A 208 3.44 -23.46 13.13
CA SER A 208 2.61 -22.95 12.02
C SER A 208 2.80 -21.46 11.75
N MET A 209 3.26 -20.71 12.75
CA MET A 209 3.56 -19.26 12.64
C MET A 209 5.05 -18.98 12.39
N ASP A 210 5.88 -20.01 12.27
CA ASP A 210 7.34 -19.88 12.18
C ASP A 210 7.93 -19.05 13.35
N ALA A 211 7.37 -19.21 14.53
CA ALA A 211 7.74 -18.49 15.74
C ALA A 211 8.48 -19.41 16.72
N LYS A 212 9.44 -18.88 17.46
CA LYS A 212 10.20 -19.65 18.45
C LYS A 212 9.36 -19.88 19.70
N LEU A 213 9.14 -21.14 20.07
CA LEU A 213 8.56 -21.52 21.36
C LEU A 213 9.62 -21.43 22.45
N ILE A 214 9.39 -20.60 23.46
CA ILE A 214 10.21 -20.51 24.66
C ILE A 214 9.44 -21.17 25.80
N LYS A 215 10.06 -22.16 26.45
CA LYS A 215 9.49 -22.86 27.61
C LYS A 215 10.08 -22.32 28.90
#